data_841301531243073070505051c9b56df8
#
_entry.id   841301531243073070505051c9b56df8
#
_cell.length_a   1.000
_cell.length_b   1.000
_cell.length_c   1.000
_cell.angle_alpha   90.00
_cell.angle_beta   90.00
_cell.angle_gamma   90.00
#
_symmetry.space_group_name_H-M   'P 1'
#
loop_
_entity.id
_entity.type
_entity.pdbx_description
1 polymer ?
#
loop_
_entity_poly.entity_id
_entity_poly.type
_entity_poly.pdbx_seq_one_letter_code
_entity_poly.pdbx_strand_id
1 'polypeptide(L)'
;MEIILVDTSVWINFFKAKETEASLFLKNNTSNIIIATCPVIVQELLQGVVKDYEFKAIDSYLNTFTRLRYDQYELSHDASKLYRNLRKKGITIRKPNDCLIATYAINSKIQLLNDDRDFQFIAENSSLKVMNLN
;
A
#
# COMPACT_ATOMS: atom_id res chain seq x y z
N MET A 1 -6.99 13.71 -12.11
CA MET A 1 -6.27 12.42 -12.10
C MET A 1 -6.61 11.66 -10.82
N GLU A 2 -6.74 10.36 -10.92
CA GLU A 2 -7.05 9.52 -9.77
C GLU A 2 -5.84 9.39 -8.84
N ILE A 3 -6.09 9.45 -7.52
CA ILE A 3 -5.07 9.21 -6.50
C ILE A 3 -5.13 7.73 -6.12
N ILE A 4 -3.98 7.06 -6.12
CA ILE A 4 -3.87 5.63 -5.85
C ILE A 4 -2.79 5.39 -4.81
N LEU A 5 -3.11 4.61 -3.78
CA LEU A 5 -2.12 4.14 -2.82
C LEU A 5 -1.44 2.89 -3.37
N VAL A 6 -0.12 2.92 -3.47
CA VAL A 6 0.67 1.80 -4.01
C VAL A 6 1.32 1.06 -2.86
N ASP A 7 0.94 -0.22 -2.70
CA ASP A 7 1.46 -1.06 -1.62
C ASP A 7 2.94 -1.40 -1.80
N THR A 8 3.59 -1.70 -0.69
CA THR A 8 4.99 -2.15 -0.64
C THR A 8 5.26 -3.29 -1.63
N SER A 9 4.35 -4.25 -1.74
CA SER A 9 4.51 -5.41 -2.64
C SER A 9 4.71 -5.01 -4.10
N VAL A 10 4.00 -3.97 -4.56
CA VAL A 10 4.13 -3.47 -5.93
C VAL A 10 5.48 -2.76 -6.11
N TRP A 11 5.84 -1.92 -5.15
CA TRP A 11 7.12 -1.19 -5.21
C TRP A 11 8.32 -2.15 -5.24
N ILE A 12 8.29 -3.20 -4.43
CA ILE A 12 9.36 -4.21 -4.43
C ILE A 12 9.52 -4.81 -5.82
N ASN A 13 8.42 -5.23 -6.45
CA ASN A 13 8.45 -5.79 -7.79
C ASN A 13 8.91 -4.77 -8.82
N PHE A 14 8.43 -3.54 -8.69
CA PHE A 14 8.80 -2.45 -9.60
C PHE A 14 10.31 -2.17 -9.55
N PHE A 15 10.89 -2.05 -8.36
CA PHE A 15 12.32 -1.77 -8.21
C PHE A 15 13.21 -2.95 -8.61
N LYS A 16 12.70 -4.18 -8.51
CA LYS A 16 13.42 -5.38 -8.97
C LYS A 16 13.21 -5.68 -10.45
N ALA A 17 12.45 -4.85 -11.15
CA ALA A 17 12.04 -5.07 -12.54
C ALA A 17 11.32 -6.41 -12.74
N LYS A 18 10.64 -6.91 -11.70
CA LYS A 18 9.78 -8.10 -11.80
C LYS A 18 8.42 -7.68 -12.34
N GLU A 19 8.05 -8.19 -13.50
CA GLU A 19 6.81 -7.84 -14.17
C GLU A 19 5.63 -8.60 -13.58
N THR A 20 4.72 -7.86 -12.94
CA THR A 20 3.40 -8.31 -12.52
C THR A 20 2.39 -7.38 -13.17
N GLU A 21 1.10 -7.73 -13.13
CA GLU A 21 0.06 -6.82 -13.65
C GLU A 21 0.14 -5.46 -12.94
N ALA A 22 0.33 -5.47 -11.62
CA ALA A 22 0.41 -4.25 -10.85
C ALA A 22 1.69 -3.44 -11.14
N SER A 23 2.85 -4.10 -11.21
CA SER A 23 4.10 -3.38 -11.49
C SER A 23 4.13 -2.81 -12.91
N LEU A 24 3.54 -3.51 -13.87
CA LEU A 24 3.39 -3.01 -15.25
C LEU A 24 2.41 -1.85 -15.30
N PHE A 25 1.28 -1.95 -14.59
CA PHE A 25 0.35 -0.84 -14.49
C PHE A 25 1.06 0.41 -13.95
N LEU A 26 1.81 0.26 -12.87
CA LEU A 26 2.55 1.36 -12.27
C LEU A 26 3.53 1.96 -13.28
N LYS A 27 4.34 1.13 -13.92
CA LYS A 27 5.34 1.56 -14.91
C LYS A 27 4.69 2.35 -16.05
N ASN A 28 3.54 1.90 -16.54
CA ASN A 28 2.90 2.47 -17.72
C ASN A 28 2.00 3.67 -17.43
N ASN A 29 1.70 3.95 -16.16
CA ASN A 29 0.71 4.97 -15.80
C ASN A 29 1.21 6.03 -14.83
N THR A 30 2.52 6.13 -14.60
CA THR A 30 3.07 7.12 -13.66
C THR A 30 2.70 8.55 -13.99
N SER A 31 2.48 8.87 -15.26
CA SER A 31 2.07 10.21 -15.69
C SER A 31 0.55 10.40 -15.69
N ASN A 32 -0.23 9.34 -15.51
CA ASN A 32 -1.70 9.37 -15.60
C ASN A 32 -2.40 9.28 -14.25
N ILE A 33 -1.65 9.04 -13.17
CA ILE A 33 -2.19 8.88 -11.83
C ILE A 33 -1.40 9.75 -10.85
N ILE A 34 -2.01 10.02 -9.71
CA ILE A 34 -1.31 10.61 -8.56
C ILE A 34 -1.00 9.48 -7.60
N ILE A 35 0.28 9.23 -7.37
CA ILE A 35 0.72 8.18 -6.46
C ILE A 35 0.72 8.72 -5.04
N ALA A 36 0.06 8.00 -4.13
CA ALA A 36 0.08 8.28 -2.70
C ALA A 36 0.94 7.25 -1.97
N THR A 37 1.48 7.66 -0.85
CA THR A 37 2.25 6.82 0.05
C THR A 37 1.86 7.13 1.49
N CYS A 38 2.24 6.24 2.41
CA CYS A 38 2.01 6.41 3.83
C CYS A 38 3.25 5.95 4.60
N PRO A 39 3.38 6.35 5.89
CA PRO A 39 4.62 6.09 6.64
C PRO A 39 5.05 4.62 6.68
N VAL A 40 4.12 3.69 6.87
CA VAL A 40 4.46 2.27 6.98
C VAL A 40 5.02 1.72 5.66
N ILE A 41 4.51 2.16 4.52
CA ILE A 41 5.03 1.74 3.21
C ILE A 41 6.45 2.27 3.01
N VAL A 42 6.67 3.54 3.33
CA VAL A 42 8.00 4.15 3.23
C VAL A 42 8.99 3.38 4.10
N GLN A 43 8.61 3.08 5.33
CA GLN A 43 9.47 2.33 6.25
C GLN A 43 9.79 0.93 5.73
N GLU A 44 8.78 0.19 5.28
CA GLU A 44 8.96 -1.17 4.77
C GLU A 44 9.89 -1.20 3.56
N LEU A 45 9.78 -0.21 2.68
CA LEU A 45 10.64 -0.13 1.50
C LEU A 45 12.08 0.21 1.89
N LEU A 46 12.26 1.28 2.66
CA LEU A 46 13.60 1.79 2.97
C LEU A 46 14.38 0.84 3.87
N GLN A 47 13.74 0.18 4.83
CA GLN A 47 14.43 -0.76 5.71
C GLN A 47 14.97 -1.99 4.97
N GLY A 48 14.41 -2.31 3.80
CA GLY A 48 14.86 -3.42 2.98
C GLY A 48 16.04 -3.10 2.06
N VAL A 49 16.43 -1.83 1.96
CA VAL A 49 17.50 -1.39 1.05
C VAL A 49 18.84 -1.51 1.78
N VAL A 50 19.81 -2.20 1.17
CA VAL A 50 21.11 -2.45 1.77
C VAL A 50 22.12 -1.36 1.42
N LYS A 51 22.17 -0.93 0.15
CA LYS A 51 23.20 -0.01 -0.33
C LYS A 51 22.78 1.44 -0.13
N ASP A 52 23.68 2.25 0.40
CA ASP A 52 23.40 3.65 0.73
C ASP A 52 22.97 4.49 -0.47
N TYR A 53 23.55 4.26 -1.66
CA TYR A 53 23.16 5.02 -2.84
C TYR A 53 21.75 4.66 -3.32
N GLU A 54 21.35 3.39 -3.18
CA GLU A 54 19.99 2.95 -3.51
C GLU A 54 18.99 3.53 -2.50
N PHE A 55 19.36 3.55 -1.21
CA PHE A 55 18.54 4.16 -0.18
C PHE A 55 18.23 5.62 -0.53
N LYS A 56 19.26 6.40 -0.86
CA LYS A 56 19.08 7.81 -1.21
C LYS A 56 18.21 8.00 -2.45
N ALA A 57 18.41 7.17 -3.46
CA ALA A 57 17.64 7.26 -4.71
C ALA A 57 16.16 6.94 -4.47
N ILE A 58 15.87 5.86 -3.75
CA ILE A 58 14.49 5.44 -3.47
C ILE A 58 13.81 6.43 -2.55
N ASP A 59 14.51 6.91 -1.51
CA ASP A 59 13.97 7.91 -0.58
C ASP A 59 13.60 9.19 -1.32
N SER A 60 14.47 9.69 -2.18
CA SER A 60 14.19 10.88 -2.99
C SER A 60 12.99 10.67 -3.90
N TYR A 61 12.87 9.50 -4.49
CA TYR A 61 11.76 9.16 -5.37
C TYR A 61 10.43 9.12 -4.59
N LEU A 62 10.41 8.45 -3.44
CA LEU A 62 9.22 8.36 -2.59
C LEU A 62 8.78 9.74 -2.08
N ASN A 63 9.72 10.66 -1.87
CA ASN A 63 9.42 12.01 -1.40
C ASN A 63 8.68 12.86 -2.45
N THR A 64 8.60 12.42 -3.70
CA THR A 64 7.86 13.14 -4.74
C THR A 64 6.37 12.84 -4.72
N PHE A 65 5.93 11.86 -3.96
CA PHE A 65 4.54 11.41 -3.96
C PHE A 65 3.68 12.09 -2.90
N THR A 66 2.37 11.99 -3.05
CA THR A 66 1.41 12.51 -2.08
C THR A 66 1.49 11.69 -0.79
N ARG A 67 1.69 12.36 0.32
CA ARG A 67 1.79 11.73 1.64
C ARG A 67 0.44 11.73 2.32
N LEU A 68 -0.09 10.56 2.61
CA LEU A 68 -1.32 10.42 3.40
C LEU A 68 -0.98 10.63 4.87
N ARG A 69 -1.72 11.52 5.53
CA ARG A 69 -1.47 11.88 6.93
C ARG A 69 -2.76 11.75 7.73
N TYR A 70 -2.68 11.06 8.85
CA TYR A 70 -3.77 10.88 9.79
C TYR A 70 -3.22 10.89 11.21
N ASP A 71 -4.06 11.18 12.19
CA ASP A 71 -3.70 10.99 13.58
C ASP A 71 -3.37 9.51 13.78
N GLN A 72 -2.17 9.22 14.29
CA GLN A 72 -1.67 7.85 14.37
C GLN A 72 -2.43 7.01 15.41
N TYR A 73 -2.91 7.64 16.48
CA TYR A 73 -3.71 6.93 17.49
C TYR A 73 -5.07 6.51 16.92
N GLU A 74 -5.76 7.42 16.25
CA GLU A 74 -7.03 7.12 15.60
C GLU A 74 -6.87 6.04 14.53
N LEU A 75 -5.82 6.16 13.72
CA LEU A 75 -5.52 5.18 12.68
C LEU A 75 -5.24 3.80 13.27
N SER A 76 -4.50 3.73 14.36
CA SER A 76 -4.20 2.49 15.07
C SER A 76 -5.48 1.82 15.61
N HIS A 77 -6.40 2.59 16.14
CA HIS A 77 -7.70 2.07 16.55
C HIS A 77 -8.48 1.49 15.39
N ASP A 78 -8.55 2.21 14.28
CA ASP A 78 -9.28 1.77 13.09
C ASP A 78 -8.67 0.51 12.50
N ALA A 79 -7.34 0.45 12.41
CA ALA A 79 -6.63 -0.72 11.91
C ALA A 79 -6.85 -1.95 12.81
N SER A 80 -6.85 -1.75 14.13
CA SER A 80 -7.09 -2.84 15.06
C SER A 80 -8.52 -3.37 14.96
N LYS A 81 -9.49 -2.49 14.76
CA LYS A 81 -10.89 -2.89 14.56
C LYS A 81 -11.04 -3.70 13.27
N LEU A 82 -10.38 -3.27 12.19
CA LEU A 82 -10.38 -3.98 10.93
C LEU A 82 -9.80 -5.40 11.10
N TYR A 83 -8.64 -5.51 11.74
CA TYR A 83 -8.02 -6.81 12.00
C TYR A 83 -8.94 -7.72 12.80
N ARG A 84 -9.54 -7.22 13.87
CA ARG A 84 -10.45 -7.99 14.74
C ARG A 84 -11.71 -8.42 14.00
N ASN A 85 -12.28 -7.54 13.18
CA ASN A 85 -13.46 -7.86 12.39
C ASN A 85 -13.20 -8.97 11.37
N LEU A 86 -12.04 -8.93 10.71
CA LEU A 86 -11.62 -9.99 9.80
C LEU A 86 -11.44 -11.31 10.54
N ARG A 87 -10.78 -11.29 11.69
CA ARG A 87 -10.57 -12.48 12.51
C ARG A 87 -11.90 -13.12 12.95
N LYS A 88 -12.90 -12.30 13.30
CA LYS A 88 -14.23 -12.79 13.65
C LYS A 88 -14.92 -13.52 12.49
N LYS A 89 -14.55 -13.17 11.27
CA LYS A 89 -15.04 -13.83 10.05
C LYS A 89 -14.17 -15.02 9.63
N GLY A 90 -13.22 -15.42 10.47
CA GLY A 90 -12.33 -16.54 10.18
C GLY A 90 -11.12 -16.17 9.32
N ILE A 91 -10.86 -14.89 9.11
CA ILE A 91 -9.76 -14.42 8.27
C ILE A 91 -8.65 -13.90 9.16
N THR A 92 -7.49 -14.58 9.13
CA THR A 92 -6.29 -14.13 9.84
C THR A 92 -5.33 -13.48 8.85
N ILE A 93 -5.03 -12.21 9.06
CA ILE A 93 -4.07 -11.47 8.24
C ILE A 93 -2.68 -11.73 8.79
N ARG A 94 -1.81 -12.28 7.93
CA ARG A 94 -0.45 -12.70 8.31
C ARG A 94 0.45 -11.53 8.70
N LYS A 95 0.25 -10.39 8.05
CA LYS A 95 1.05 -9.18 8.28
C LYS A 95 0.13 -8.09 8.83
N PRO A 96 0.20 -7.78 10.14
CA PRO A 96 -0.68 -6.76 10.74
C PRO A 96 -0.60 -5.39 10.05
N ASN A 97 0.56 -5.04 9.48
CA ASN A 97 0.71 -3.80 8.73
C ASN A 97 -0.20 -3.71 7.51
N ASP A 98 -0.67 -4.83 6.97
CA ASP A 98 -1.61 -4.81 5.84
C ASP A 98 -2.95 -4.18 6.25
N CYS A 99 -3.40 -4.40 7.48
CA CYS A 99 -4.58 -3.72 8.00
C CYS A 99 -4.35 -2.23 8.17
N LEU A 100 -3.14 -1.83 8.55
CA LEU A 100 -2.78 -0.42 8.67
C LEU A 100 -2.80 0.26 7.28
N ILE A 101 -2.17 -0.37 6.30
CA ILE A 101 -2.16 0.14 4.92
C ILE A 101 -3.58 0.22 4.36
N ALA A 102 -4.38 -0.83 4.56
CA ALA A 102 -5.78 -0.83 4.14
C ALA A 102 -6.56 0.31 4.78
N THR A 103 -6.32 0.60 6.04
CA THR A 103 -6.99 1.69 6.77
C THR A 103 -6.66 3.05 6.17
N TYR A 104 -5.41 3.28 5.76
CA TYR A 104 -5.06 4.51 5.04
C TYR A 104 -5.89 4.68 3.77
N ALA A 105 -6.01 3.61 2.97
CA ALA A 105 -6.77 3.66 1.72
C ALA A 105 -8.27 3.86 1.99
N ILE A 106 -8.82 3.17 2.97
CA ILE A 106 -10.24 3.27 3.35
C ILE A 106 -10.56 4.70 3.79
N ASN A 107 -9.77 5.24 4.72
CA ASN A 107 -10.02 6.58 5.28
C ASN A 107 -9.83 7.67 4.23
N SER A 108 -8.93 7.47 3.28
CA SER A 108 -8.69 8.40 2.18
C SER A 108 -9.67 8.22 1.02
N LYS A 109 -10.46 7.16 1.03
CA LYS A 109 -11.42 6.82 -0.05
C LYS A 109 -10.74 6.70 -1.41
N ILE A 110 -9.58 6.07 -1.44
CA ILE A 110 -8.81 5.84 -2.66
C ILE A 110 -8.59 4.34 -2.85
N GLN A 111 -8.28 3.95 -4.08
CA GLN A 111 -7.97 2.56 -4.39
C GLN A 111 -6.55 2.20 -3.97
N LEU A 112 -6.35 0.93 -3.65
CA LEU A 112 -5.05 0.34 -3.36
C LEU A 112 -4.59 -0.50 -4.54
N LEU A 113 -3.39 -0.25 -5.02
CA LEU A 113 -2.70 -1.12 -5.99
C LEU A 113 -1.79 -2.06 -5.19
N ASN A 114 -1.94 -3.37 -5.40
CA ASN A 114 -1.22 -4.36 -4.61
C ASN A 114 -0.82 -5.58 -5.44
N ASP A 115 0.17 -6.32 -4.95
CA ASP A 115 0.62 -7.61 -5.47
C ASP A 115 0.51 -8.72 -4.39
N ASP A 116 -0.24 -8.46 -3.32
CA ASP A 116 -0.42 -9.41 -2.23
C ASP A 116 -1.91 -9.79 -2.12
N ARG A 117 -2.23 -11.06 -2.30
CA ARG A 117 -3.61 -11.55 -2.28
C ARG A 117 -4.34 -11.32 -0.96
N ASP A 118 -3.63 -11.07 0.15
CA ASP A 118 -4.27 -10.78 1.44
C ASP A 118 -5.13 -9.52 1.36
N PHE A 119 -4.78 -8.55 0.53
CA PHE A 119 -5.60 -7.37 0.30
C PHE A 119 -6.92 -7.69 -0.40
N GLN A 120 -6.95 -8.73 -1.24
CA GLN A 120 -8.20 -9.19 -1.83
C GLN A 120 -9.16 -9.69 -0.75
N PHE A 121 -8.66 -10.46 0.22
CA PHE A 121 -9.48 -10.92 1.34
C PHE A 121 -9.98 -9.74 2.19
N ILE A 122 -9.14 -8.76 2.42
CA ILE A 122 -9.54 -7.55 3.15
C ILE A 122 -10.63 -6.82 2.37
N ALA A 123 -10.47 -6.65 1.07
CA ALA A 123 -11.44 -5.95 0.22
C ALA A 123 -12.80 -6.64 0.18
N GLU A 124 -12.81 -7.96 0.16
CA GLU A 124 -14.06 -8.75 0.15
C GLU A 124 -14.84 -8.63 1.46
N ASN A 125 -14.19 -8.23 2.55
CA ASN A 125 -14.76 -8.21 3.89
C ASN A 125 -14.71 -6.84 4.57
N SER A 126 -14.49 -5.78 3.81
CA SER A 126 -14.41 -4.41 4.31
C SER A 126 -14.79 -3.42 3.21
N SER A 127 -14.65 -2.14 3.50
CA SER A 127 -14.85 -1.08 2.51
C SER A 127 -13.60 -0.76 1.68
N LEU A 128 -12.52 -1.52 1.86
CA LEU A 128 -11.32 -1.35 1.04
C LEU A 128 -11.64 -1.61 -0.44
N LYS A 129 -11.17 -0.71 -1.28
CA LYS A 129 -11.23 -0.88 -2.73
C LYS A 129 -9.84 -1.14 -3.27
N VAL A 130 -9.66 -2.31 -3.87
CA VAL A 130 -8.42 -2.66 -4.58
C VAL A 130 -8.62 -2.41 -6.06
N MET A 131 -7.52 -2.08 -6.76
CA MET A 131 -7.60 -1.90 -8.20
C MET A 131 -7.83 -3.24 -8.90
N ASN A 132 -8.79 -3.23 -9.82
CA ASN A 132 -9.03 -4.36 -10.71
C ASN A 132 -8.34 -4.06 -12.04
N LEU A 133 -7.33 -4.87 -12.38
CA LEU A 133 -6.50 -4.67 -13.57
C LEU A 133 -6.90 -5.56 -14.75
N ASN A 134 -7.96 -6.33 -14.60
CA ASN A 134 -8.44 -7.22 -15.68
C ASN A 134 -9.18 -6.45 -16.77
#